data_c2296bc8ceaf835608dd5ed1cb15f2cb
#
_entry.id   c2296bc8ceaf835608dd5ed1cb15f2cb
#
_cell.length_a   1.000
_cell.length_b   1.000
_cell.length_c   1.000
_cell.angle_alpha   90.00
_cell.angle_beta   90.00
_cell.angle_gamma   90.00
#
_symmetry.space_group_name_H-M   'P 1'
#
loop_
_entity.id
_entity.type
_entity.pdbx_description
1 polymer ?
#
loop_
_entity_poly.entity_id
_entity_poly.type
_entity_poly.pdbx_seq_one_letter_code
_entity_poly.pdbx_strand_id
1 'polypeptide(L)'
;MWDPARYLQFADHRTRPFLDLIAQVPGDAETIVDLGCGPGHLTPYLRDRWPNAQVLGIDSSTEMITEAIRSNTDPLANYDIGDAVEWTLSQPVDLIVSNAMLQWVPDQFTVLEKLLTGLNPGGTIAIQVPNNAESATHQSLAALAATEPYRTYLSEVRRLPSTTPNDYLEFFAERGFFVNAWGTTYLHVLHGENPVYKWISGTGARPFVQALPDDLAEKFVADLKARLLAAYPARPWGTPLPFLRTFAVATAAD
;
A
#
# COMPACT_ATOMS: atom_id res chain seq x y z
N MET A 1 15.75 -4.08 -0.68
CA MET A 1 15.44 -4.99 0.42
C MET A 1 14.46 -4.29 1.35
N TRP A 2 13.32 -4.89 1.65
CA TRP A 2 12.32 -4.39 2.59
C TRP A 2 12.70 -4.80 4.02
N ASP A 3 12.49 -3.90 4.99
CA ASP A 3 12.80 -4.13 6.41
C ASP A 3 11.49 -4.26 7.20
N PRO A 4 11.13 -5.49 7.65
CA PRO A 4 9.91 -5.75 8.40
C PRO A 4 9.80 -4.94 9.70
N ALA A 5 10.88 -4.79 10.46
CA ALA A 5 10.88 -4.07 11.74
C ALA A 5 10.58 -2.57 11.54
N ARG A 6 11.18 -1.97 10.52
CA ARG A 6 10.92 -0.57 10.15
C ARG A 6 9.51 -0.37 9.62
N TYR A 7 8.97 -1.36 8.89
CA TYR A 7 7.59 -1.33 8.39
C TYR A 7 6.59 -1.36 9.54
N LEU A 8 6.81 -2.21 10.54
CA LEU A 8 5.92 -2.38 11.70
C LEU A 8 5.96 -1.21 12.69
N GLN A 9 6.95 -0.32 12.62
CA GLN A 9 7.02 0.88 13.50
C GLN A 9 5.76 1.76 13.46
N PHE A 10 4.99 1.70 12.36
CA PHE A 10 3.76 2.46 12.16
C PHE A 10 2.55 1.52 11.94
N ALA A 11 2.58 0.32 12.50
CA ALA A 11 1.55 -0.70 12.27
C ALA A 11 0.14 -0.17 12.60
N ASP A 12 -0.05 0.48 13.76
CA ASP A 12 -1.36 1.01 14.19
C ASP A 12 -1.97 1.97 13.17
N HIS A 13 -1.17 2.87 12.60
CA HIS A 13 -1.61 3.82 11.58
C HIS A 13 -1.89 3.17 10.21
N ARG A 14 -1.30 2.01 9.94
CA ARG A 14 -1.46 1.27 8.67
C ARG A 14 -2.55 0.20 8.77
N THR A 15 -2.85 -0.28 9.96
CA THR A 15 -3.90 -1.28 10.22
C THR A 15 -5.30 -0.70 10.05
N ARG A 16 -5.55 0.52 10.55
CA ARG A 16 -6.89 1.14 10.45
C ARG A 16 -7.46 1.18 9.03
N PRO A 17 -6.72 1.64 7.98
CA PRO A 17 -7.24 1.60 6.61
C PRO A 17 -7.57 0.19 6.12
N PHE A 18 -6.82 -0.81 6.56
CA PHE A 18 -7.12 -2.19 6.23
C PHE A 18 -8.44 -2.66 6.86
N LEU A 19 -8.67 -2.33 8.13
CA LEU A 19 -9.94 -2.63 8.81
C LEU A 19 -11.12 -1.90 8.15
N ASP A 20 -10.94 -0.63 7.80
CA ASP A 20 -11.96 0.14 7.07
C ASP A 20 -12.26 -0.47 5.69
N LEU A 21 -11.25 -1.02 5.00
CA LEU A 21 -11.40 -1.72 3.73
C LEU A 21 -12.21 -3.01 3.89
N ILE A 22 -11.75 -3.92 4.76
CA ILE A 22 -12.40 -5.23 4.90
C ILE A 22 -13.80 -5.13 5.49
N ALA A 23 -14.10 -4.09 6.26
CA ALA A 23 -15.44 -3.82 6.77
C ALA A 23 -16.48 -3.56 5.65
N GLN A 24 -16.05 -3.15 4.46
CA GLN A 24 -16.91 -2.90 3.31
C GLN A 24 -17.04 -4.11 2.37
N VAL A 25 -16.31 -5.19 2.61
CA VAL A 25 -16.43 -6.42 1.83
C VAL A 25 -17.75 -7.12 2.21
N PRO A 26 -18.66 -7.37 1.26
CA PRO A 26 -19.92 -8.05 1.55
C PRO A 26 -19.74 -9.56 1.75
N GLY A 27 -20.70 -10.18 2.44
CA GLY A 27 -20.83 -11.63 2.54
C GLY A 27 -19.73 -12.36 3.31
N ASP A 28 -19.71 -13.67 3.12
CA ASP A 28 -18.72 -14.59 3.65
C ASP A 28 -17.67 -14.92 2.58
N ALA A 29 -16.51 -15.40 3.02
CA ALA A 29 -15.45 -15.89 2.15
C ALA A 29 -14.82 -17.15 2.79
N GLU A 30 -14.64 -18.22 2.00
CA GLU A 30 -13.96 -19.44 2.41
C GLU A 30 -12.51 -19.49 1.92
N THR A 31 -12.23 -18.77 0.84
CA THR A 31 -10.90 -18.69 0.21
C THR A 31 -10.50 -17.24 -0.01
N ILE A 32 -9.37 -16.83 0.60
CA ILE A 32 -8.88 -15.45 0.58
C ILE A 32 -7.44 -15.43 0.09
N VAL A 33 -7.14 -14.51 -0.83
CA VAL A 33 -5.77 -14.13 -1.19
C VAL A 33 -5.47 -12.73 -0.68
N ASP A 34 -4.41 -12.58 0.10
CA ASP A 34 -3.84 -11.29 0.52
C ASP A 34 -2.62 -10.99 -0.37
N LEU A 35 -2.83 -10.19 -1.40
CA LEU A 35 -1.82 -9.84 -2.40
C LEU A 35 -1.00 -8.63 -1.95
N GLY A 36 0.28 -8.85 -1.68
CA GLY A 36 1.18 -7.92 -1.02
C GLY A 36 1.05 -7.98 0.50
N CYS A 37 0.96 -9.21 1.05
CA CYS A 37 0.68 -9.47 2.47
C CYS A 37 1.76 -8.94 3.43
N GLY A 38 2.96 -8.63 2.91
CA GLY A 38 4.10 -8.24 3.71
C GLY A 38 4.46 -9.33 4.76
N PRO A 39 4.76 -8.94 6.02
CA PRO A 39 5.12 -9.91 7.06
C PRO A 39 3.91 -10.62 7.70
N GLY A 40 2.75 -10.63 7.06
CA GLY A 40 1.56 -11.36 7.51
C GLY A 40 0.82 -10.77 8.72
N HIS A 41 1.19 -9.58 9.17
CA HIS A 41 0.65 -8.97 10.41
C HIS A 41 -0.83 -8.55 10.30
N LEU A 42 -1.40 -8.49 9.09
CA LEU A 42 -2.81 -8.17 8.85
C LEU A 42 -3.69 -9.43 8.73
N THR A 43 -3.10 -10.59 8.50
CA THR A 43 -3.82 -11.87 8.38
C THR A 43 -4.74 -12.19 9.58
N PRO A 44 -4.36 -11.92 10.84
CA PRO A 44 -5.27 -12.14 11.97
C PRO A 44 -6.61 -11.41 11.85
N TYR A 45 -6.63 -10.20 11.27
CA TYR A 45 -7.88 -9.45 11.07
C TYR A 45 -8.77 -10.05 9.97
N LEU A 46 -8.18 -10.68 8.95
CA LEU A 46 -8.93 -11.49 7.97
C LEU A 46 -9.56 -12.70 8.65
N ARG A 47 -8.79 -13.37 9.49
CA ARG A 47 -9.24 -14.55 10.25
C ARG A 47 -10.31 -14.23 11.29
N ASP A 48 -10.22 -13.04 11.94
CA ASP A 48 -11.25 -12.57 12.87
C ASP A 48 -12.59 -12.33 12.14
N ARG A 49 -12.54 -11.83 10.91
CA ARG A 49 -13.75 -11.56 10.13
C ARG A 49 -14.30 -12.83 9.46
N TRP A 50 -13.43 -13.69 8.95
CA TRP A 50 -13.78 -14.95 8.27
C TRP A 50 -13.08 -16.15 8.94
N PRO A 51 -13.62 -16.62 10.08
CA PRO A 51 -12.94 -17.61 10.93
C PRO A 51 -12.65 -18.94 10.26
N ASN A 52 -13.40 -19.32 9.24
CA ASN A 52 -13.26 -20.60 8.54
C ASN A 52 -12.48 -20.47 7.23
N ALA A 53 -12.12 -19.25 6.79
CA ALA A 53 -11.46 -19.04 5.51
C ALA A 53 -10.02 -19.57 5.50
N GLN A 54 -9.61 -20.15 4.39
CA GLN A 54 -8.21 -20.36 4.07
C GLN A 54 -7.63 -19.06 3.52
N VAL A 55 -6.52 -18.61 4.09
CA VAL A 55 -5.84 -17.38 3.66
C VAL A 55 -4.50 -17.73 3.04
N LEU A 56 -4.27 -17.27 1.81
CA LEU A 56 -2.97 -17.34 1.13
C LEU A 56 -2.41 -15.92 1.00
N GLY A 57 -1.35 -15.62 1.75
CA GLY A 57 -0.59 -14.38 1.62
C GLY A 57 0.49 -14.50 0.56
N ILE A 58 0.54 -13.54 -0.38
CA ILE A 58 1.54 -13.47 -1.44
C ILE A 58 2.31 -12.16 -1.32
N ASP A 59 3.64 -12.23 -1.36
CA ASP A 59 4.52 -11.06 -1.43
C ASP A 59 5.78 -11.38 -2.25
N SER A 60 6.31 -10.41 -2.96
CA SER A 60 7.53 -10.59 -3.77
C SER A 60 8.81 -10.56 -2.94
N SER A 61 8.77 -10.10 -1.69
CA SER A 61 9.92 -10.03 -0.79
C SER A 61 10.10 -11.33 0.00
N THR A 62 11.22 -12.02 -0.25
CA THR A 62 11.63 -13.20 0.51
C THR A 62 11.72 -12.92 2.01
N GLU A 63 12.19 -11.73 2.40
CA GLU A 63 12.32 -11.33 3.80
C GLU A 63 10.95 -11.18 4.47
N MET A 64 9.96 -10.61 3.77
CA MET A 64 8.60 -10.48 4.27
C MET A 64 7.93 -11.84 4.44
N ILE A 65 8.01 -12.71 3.45
CA ILE A 65 7.43 -14.06 3.52
C ILE A 65 8.13 -14.92 4.59
N THR A 66 9.45 -14.82 4.73
CA THR A 66 10.18 -15.51 5.80
C THR A 66 9.65 -15.09 7.18
N GLU A 67 9.44 -13.79 7.39
CA GLU A 67 8.88 -13.27 8.64
C GLU A 67 7.43 -13.71 8.83
N ALA A 68 6.60 -13.67 7.77
CA ALA A 68 5.22 -14.12 7.82
C ALA A 68 5.11 -15.60 8.23
N ILE A 69 5.89 -16.48 7.62
CA ILE A 69 5.95 -17.91 7.97
C ILE A 69 6.44 -18.11 9.41
N ARG A 70 7.51 -17.38 9.81
CA ARG A 70 8.10 -17.50 11.14
C ARG A 70 7.12 -17.10 12.27
N SER A 71 6.32 -16.08 12.03
CA SER A 71 5.37 -15.54 13.02
C SER A 71 4.00 -16.19 12.97
N ASN A 72 3.71 -16.97 11.93
CA ASN A 72 2.41 -17.61 11.75
C ASN A 72 2.19 -18.76 12.74
N THR A 73 1.03 -18.75 13.38
CA THR A 73 0.54 -19.85 14.25
C THR A 73 -0.83 -20.37 13.81
N ASP A 74 -1.42 -19.79 12.75
CA ASP A 74 -2.73 -20.18 12.24
C ASP A 74 -2.59 -21.27 11.14
N PRO A 75 -3.13 -22.48 11.32
CA PRO A 75 -3.03 -23.54 10.33
C PRO A 75 -3.81 -23.29 9.04
N LEU A 76 -4.73 -22.32 9.03
CA LEU A 76 -5.49 -21.93 7.84
C LEU A 76 -4.88 -20.73 7.10
N ALA A 77 -3.75 -20.20 7.57
CA ALA A 77 -2.99 -19.14 6.89
C ALA A 77 -1.68 -19.73 6.33
N ASN A 78 -1.46 -19.49 5.05
CA ASN A 78 -0.26 -19.90 4.33
C ASN A 78 0.35 -18.70 3.62
N TYR A 79 1.64 -18.75 3.33
CA TYR A 79 2.37 -17.65 2.68
C TYR A 79 3.30 -18.20 1.61
N ASP A 80 3.36 -17.51 0.46
CA ASP A 80 4.23 -17.89 -0.65
C ASP A 80 4.84 -16.65 -1.32
N ILE A 81 5.99 -16.85 -1.95
CA ILE A 81 6.69 -15.80 -2.70
C ILE A 81 6.07 -15.69 -4.09
N GLY A 82 5.64 -14.48 -4.47
CA GLY A 82 5.09 -14.24 -5.79
C GLY A 82 5.11 -12.77 -6.18
N ASP A 83 5.54 -12.48 -7.41
CA ASP A 83 5.40 -11.16 -8.00
C ASP A 83 3.99 -10.99 -8.57
N ALA A 84 3.26 -9.95 -8.17
CA ALA A 84 1.88 -9.72 -8.59
C ALA A 84 1.72 -9.65 -10.13
N VAL A 85 2.76 -9.24 -10.85
CA VAL A 85 2.74 -9.17 -12.32
C VAL A 85 2.74 -10.57 -12.93
N GLU A 86 3.50 -11.50 -12.37
CA GLU A 86 3.68 -12.85 -12.92
C GLU A 86 2.78 -13.89 -12.24
N TRP A 87 2.51 -13.69 -10.95
CA TRP A 87 1.74 -14.63 -10.14
C TRP A 87 0.30 -14.77 -10.65
N THR A 88 -0.21 -16.01 -10.64
CA THR A 88 -1.57 -16.35 -11.06
C THR A 88 -2.23 -17.24 -10.00
N LEU A 89 -3.55 -17.11 -9.87
CA LEU A 89 -4.33 -18.00 -9.03
C LEU A 89 -4.30 -19.42 -9.60
N SER A 90 -4.07 -20.41 -8.73
CA SER A 90 -4.13 -21.83 -9.09
C SER A 90 -5.56 -22.38 -9.12
N GLN A 91 -6.47 -21.72 -8.43
CA GLN A 91 -7.90 -22.03 -8.37
C GLN A 91 -8.69 -20.74 -8.08
N PRO A 92 -9.98 -20.68 -8.43
CA PRO A 92 -10.82 -19.53 -8.12
C PRO A 92 -10.94 -19.30 -6.60
N VAL A 93 -11.09 -18.03 -6.21
CA VAL A 93 -11.19 -17.61 -4.80
C VAL A 93 -12.38 -16.68 -4.57
N ASP A 94 -12.85 -16.58 -3.34
CA ASP A 94 -13.99 -15.75 -2.99
C ASP A 94 -13.58 -14.29 -2.74
N LEU A 95 -12.36 -14.06 -2.25
CA LEU A 95 -11.88 -12.73 -1.93
C LEU A 95 -10.39 -12.56 -2.28
N ILE A 96 -10.11 -11.49 -3.00
CA ILE A 96 -8.75 -10.98 -3.17
C ILE A 96 -8.65 -9.65 -2.43
N VAL A 97 -7.73 -9.54 -1.48
CA VAL A 97 -7.43 -8.29 -0.78
C VAL A 97 -6.05 -7.80 -1.19
N SER A 98 -5.92 -6.49 -1.45
CA SER A 98 -4.62 -5.86 -1.65
C SER A 98 -4.54 -4.53 -0.90
N ASN A 99 -3.65 -4.44 0.07
CA ASN A 99 -3.52 -3.26 0.91
C ASN A 99 -2.14 -2.62 0.78
N ALA A 100 -2.07 -1.42 0.24
CA ALA A 100 -0.86 -0.61 0.07
C ALA A 100 0.26 -1.32 -0.73
N MET A 101 -0.11 -2.10 -1.76
CA MET A 101 0.82 -2.82 -2.64
C MET A 101 0.71 -2.35 -4.10
N LEU A 102 -0.51 -2.25 -4.65
CA LEU A 102 -0.73 -2.00 -6.08
C LEU A 102 -0.13 -0.67 -6.60
N GLN A 103 0.07 0.33 -5.75
CA GLN A 103 0.79 1.55 -6.13
C GLN A 103 2.23 1.31 -6.59
N TRP A 104 2.83 0.17 -6.22
CA TRP A 104 4.18 -0.21 -6.63
C TRP A 104 4.22 -0.92 -7.98
N VAL A 105 3.07 -1.41 -8.44
CA VAL A 105 2.94 -2.14 -9.71
C VAL A 105 2.86 -1.13 -10.87
N PRO A 106 3.72 -1.25 -11.89
CA PRO A 106 3.76 -0.32 -13.02
C PRO A 106 2.43 -0.16 -13.75
N ASP A 107 1.78 -1.26 -14.01
CA ASP A 107 0.49 -1.36 -14.71
C ASP A 107 -0.46 -2.20 -13.88
N GLN A 108 -0.97 -1.60 -12.80
CA GLN A 108 -1.83 -2.31 -11.86
C GLN A 108 -3.15 -2.78 -12.50
N PHE A 109 -3.67 -2.05 -13.49
CA PHE A 109 -4.93 -2.43 -14.12
C PHE A 109 -4.81 -3.69 -14.97
N THR A 110 -3.67 -3.92 -15.64
CA THR A 110 -3.38 -5.20 -16.30
C THR A 110 -3.29 -6.35 -15.29
N VAL A 111 -2.69 -6.12 -14.13
CA VAL A 111 -2.67 -7.13 -13.06
C VAL A 111 -4.08 -7.40 -12.54
N LEU A 112 -4.87 -6.35 -12.30
CA LEU A 112 -6.25 -6.49 -11.87
C LEU A 112 -7.08 -7.28 -12.89
N GLU A 113 -6.97 -6.99 -14.20
CA GLU A 113 -7.65 -7.73 -15.27
C GLU A 113 -7.41 -9.25 -15.15
N LYS A 114 -6.15 -9.63 -14.95
CA LYS A 114 -5.76 -11.03 -14.75
C LYS A 114 -6.37 -11.63 -13.48
N LEU A 115 -6.38 -10.90 -12.38
CA LEU A 115 -6.90 -11.37 -11.10
C LEU A 115 -8.41 -11.59 -11.11
N LEU A 116 -9.16 -10.76 -11.86
CA LEU A 116 -10.62 -10.91 -11.97
C LEU A 116 -11.04 -12.25 -12.57
N THR A 117 -10.23 -12.84 -13.44
CA THR A 117 -10.52 -14.15 -14.04
C THR A 117 -10.41 -15.30 -13.04
N GLY A 118 -9.83 -15.06 -11.88
CA GLY A 118 -9.67 -16.03 -10.81
C GLY A 118 -10.63 -15.84 -9.64
N LEU A 119 -11.65 -14.98 -9.77
CA LEU A 119 -12.70 -14.89 -8.77
C LEU A 119 -13.81 -15.92 -9.01
N ASN A 120 -14.35 -16.47 -7.92
CA ASN A 120 -15.58 -17.24 -7.95
C ASN A 120 -16.77 -16.35 -8.39
N PRO A 121 -17.88 -16.92 -8.92
CA PRO A 121 -19.13 -16.16 -9.06
C PRO A 121 -19.51 -15.50 -7.73
N GLY A 122 -19.89 -14.21 -7.76
CA GLY A 122 -20.11 -13.42 -6.54
C GLY A 122 -18.83 -13.06 -5.76
N GLY A 123 -17.66 -13.46 -6.23
CA GLY A 123 -16.37 -13.18 -5.59
C GLY A 123 -16.03 -11.68 -5.59
N THR A 124 -15.21 -11.27 -4.65
CA THR A 124 -14.91 -9.85 -4.39
C THR A 124 -13.42 -9.56 -4.50
N ILE A 125 -13.08 -8.42 -5.03
CA ILE A 125 -11.74 -7.83 -4.91
C ILE A 125 -11.81 -6.54 -4.09
N ALA A 126 -10.94 -6.41 -3.08
CA ALA A 126 -10.88 -5.30 -2.15
C ALA A 126 -9.48 -4.66 -2.17
N ILE A 127 -9.42 -3.38 -2.50
CA ILE A 127 -8.17 -2.65 -2.75
C ILE A 127 -8.08 -1.40 -1.90
N GLN A 128 -6.91 -1.16 -1.32
CA GLN A 128 -6.54 0.13 -0.75
C GLN A 128 -5.16 0.54 -1.25
N VAL A 129 -5.02 1.78 -1.70
CA VAL A 129 -3.72 2.38 -2.07
C VAL A 129 -3.57 3.79 -1.48
N PRO A 130 -2.35 4.22 -1.11
CA PRO A 130 -2.08 5.63 -0.83
C PRO A 130 -2.32 6.48 -2.07
N ASN A 131 -2.92 7.66 -1.89
CA ASN A 131 -3.14 8.63 -2.97
C ASN A 131 -2.67 10.02 -2.52
N ASN A 132 -1.36 10.23 -2.42
CA ASN A 132 -0.78 11.44 -1.86
C ASN A 132 0.09 12.24 -2.86
N ALA A 133 -0.07 12.02 -4.17
CA ALA A 133 0.73 12.72 -5.19
C ALA A 133 0.63 14.24 -5.05
N GLU A 134 -0.55 14.76 -4.71
CA GLU A 134 -0.80 16.18 -4.50
C GLU A 134 -0.49 16.68 -3.08
N SER A 135 -0.02 15.82 -2.19
CA SER A 135 0.36 16.23 -0.83
C SER A 135 1.64 17.05 -0.83
N ALA A 136 1.78 17.92 0.18
CA ALA A 136 2.99 18.72 0.33
C ALA A 136 4.27 17.89 0.49
N THR A 137 4.18 16.62 0.96
CA THR A 137 5.29 15.67 0.98
C THR A 137 5.78 15.34 -0.43
N HIS A 138 4.88 14.92 -1.32
CA HIS A 138 5.23 14.53 -2.69
C HIS A 138 5.58 15.72 -3.56
N GLN A 139 4.91 16.86 -3.37
CA GLN A 139 5.28 18.11 -4.02
C GLN A 139 6.68 18.59 -3.60
N SER A 140 7.02 18.48 -2.31
CA SER A 140 8.38 18.81 -1.82
C SER A 140 9.45 17.92 -2.41
N LEU A 141 9.20 16.59 -2.47
CA LEU A 141 10.08 15.62 -3.13
C LEU A 141 10.28 15.96 -4.62
N ALA A 142 9.18 16.18 -5.33
CA ALA A 142 9.21 16.47 -6.76
C ALA A 142 9.93 17.80 -7.07
N ALA A 143 9.61 18.85 -6.30
CA ALA A 143 10.24 20.16 -6.47
C ALA A 143 11.74 20.13 -6.16
N LEU A 144 12.16 19.40 -5.12
CA LEU A 144 13.56 19.25 -4.77
C LEU A 144 14.32 18.43 -5.82
N ALA A 145 13.75 17.30 -6.26
CA ALA A 145 14.34 16.44 -7.29
C ALA A 145 14.52 17.16 -8.64
N ALA A 146 13.73 18.19 -8.93
CA ALA A 146 13.83 18.99 -10.15
C ALA A 146 14.94 20.07 -10.11
N THR A 147 15.62 20.26 -8.97
CA THR A 147 16.70 21.25 -8.83
C THR A 147 18.08 20.62 -9.00
N GLU A 148 19.06 21.41 -9.46
CA GLU A 148 20.45 20.99 -9.45
C GLU A 148 21.02 21.03 -8.01
N PRO A 149 21.92 20.09 -7.68
CA PRO A 149 22.49 19.04 -8.53
C PRO A 149 21.66 17.73 -8.62
N TYR A 150 20.49 17.67 -7.98
CA TYR A 150 19.70 16.43 -7.84
C TYR A 150 19.07 16.00 -9.16
N ARG A 151 18.63 16.94 -10.00
CA ARG A 151 17.95 16.65 -11.27
C ARG A 151 18.73 15.69 -12.16
N THR A 152 20.07 15.83 -12.21
CA THR A 152 20.96 14.98 -12.98
C THR A 152 20.82 13.48 -12.65
N TYR A 153 20.52 13.15 -11.38
CA TYR A 153 20.41 11.78 -10.89
C TYR A 153 18.97 11.28 -10.74
N LEU A 154 18.01 12.22 -10.59
CA LEU A 154 16.65 11.89 -10.19
C LEU A 154 15.62 12.04 -11.32
N SER A 155 16.04 12.42 -12.54
CA SER A 155 15.15 12.56 -13.70
C SER A 155 14.38 11.29 -14.02
N GLU A 156 14.98 10.12 -13.84
CA GLU A 156 14.42 8.81 -14.13
C GLU A 156 13.76 8.13 -12.92
N VAL A 157 13.80 8.76 -11.73
CA VAL A 157 13.15 8.18 -10.54
C VAL A 157 11.65 8.21 -10.72
N ARG A 158 11.06 7.03 -10.79
CA ARG A 158 9.63 6.84 -10.97
C ARG A 158 8.85 7.43 -9.80
N ARG A 159 7.86 8.24 -10.11
CA ARG A 159 6.86 8.70 -9.14
C ARG A 159 5.76 7.65 -9.02
N LEU A 160 5.26 7.46 -7.80
CA LEU A 160 4.11 6.59 -7.59
C LEU A 160 2.89 7.16 -8.31
N PRO A 161 2.09 6.33 -8.97
CA PRO A 161 0.86 6.77 -9.60
C PRO A 161 -0.13 7.27 -8.55
N SER A 162 -0.97 8.22 -8.95
CA SER A 162 -2.13 8.63 -8.18
C SER A 162 -3.35 7.93 -8.80
N THR A 163 -3.87 6.92 -8.12
CA THR A 163 -5.08 6.23 -8.56
C THR A 163 -6.26 6.71 -7.73
N THR A 164 -7.25 7.28 -8.39
CA THR A 164 -8.44 7.86 -7.75
C THR A 164 -9.53 6.81 -7.55
N PRO A 165 -10.53 7.08 -6.69
CA PRO A 165 -11.71 6.21 -6.61
C PRO A 165 -12.44 6.08 -7.95
N ASN A 166 -12.45 7.14 -8.77
CA ASN A 166 -13.10 7.12 -10.08
C ASN A 166 -12.40 6.17 -11.05
N ASP A 167 -11.06 6.11 -11.03
CA ASP A 167 -10.30 5.19 -11.90
C ASP A 167 -10.67 3.73 -11.60
N TYR A 168 -10.81 3.36 -10.33
CA TYR A 168 -11.27 2.02 -9.94
C TYR A 168 -12.74 1.81 -10.26
N LEU A 169 -13.59 2.81 -10.02
CA LEU A 169 -15.03 2.71 -10.35
C LEU A 169 -15.22 2.43 -11.83
N GLU A 170 -14.62 3.21 -12.72
CA GLU A 170 -14.70 3.02 -14.16
C GLU A 170 -14.18 1.64 -14.57
N PHE A 171 -12.97 1.27 -14.10
CA PHE A 171 -12.35 0.00 -14.44
C PHE A 171 -13.23 -1.21 -14.12
N PHE A 172 -13.80 -1.27 -12.91
CA PHE A 172 -14.60 -2.42 -12.48
C PHE A 172 -16.04 -2.38 -13.02
N ALA A 173 -16.68 -1.20 -13.10
CA ALA A 173 -18.04 -1.06 -13.59
C ALA A 173 -18.15 -1.43 -15.07
N GLU A 174 -17.17 -1.06 -15.91
CA GLU A 174 -17.10 -1.47 -17.32
C GLU A 174 -17.01 -2.99 -17.52
N ARG A 175 -16.60 -3.73 -16.47
CA ARG A 175 -16.49 -5.20 -16.43
C ARG A 175 -17.67 -5.88 -15.74
N GLY A 176 -18.72 -5.10 -15.42
CA GLY A 176 -19.97 -5.63 -14.85
C GLY A 176 -19.93 -5.92 -13.36
N PHE A 177 -18.94 -5.39 -12.63
CA PHE A 177 -18.87 -5.53 -11.17
C PHE A 177 -19.75 -4.50 -10.46
N PHE A 178 -20.30 -4.87 -9.31
CA PHE A 178 -20.85 -3.92 -8.35
C PHE A 178 -19.70 -3.27 -7.59
N VAL A 179 -19.61 -1.93 -7.62
CA VAL A 179 -18.45 -1.22 -7.13
C VAL A 179 -18.81 -0.25 -6.02
N ASN A 180 -18.09 -0.33 -4.91
CA ASN A 180 -18.02 0.68 -3.87
C ASN A 180 -16.59 1.26 -3.87
N ALA A 181 -16.42 2.50 -4.37
CA ALA A 181 -15.12 3.16 -4.42
C ALA A 181 -15.18 4.52 -3.69
N TRP A 182 -14.18 4.79 -2.83
CA TRP A 182 -14.15 6.01 -2.01
C TRP A 182 -12.73 6.45 -1.66
N GLY A 183 -12.62 7.69 -1.17
CA GLY A 183 -11.38 8.24 -0.61
C GLY A 183 -11.54 8.60 0.87
N THR A 184 -10.51 8.32 1.67
CA THR A 184 -10.48 8.73 3.09
C THR A 184 -9.17 9.42 3.41
N THR A 185 -9.25 10.60 4.03
CA THR A 185 -8.08 11.28 4.59
C THR A 185 -7.93 10.94 6.07
N TYR A 186 -6.86 10.21 6.40
CA TYR A 186 -6.47 9.93 7.77
C TYR A 186 -5.59 11.06 8.29
N LEU A 187 -5.95 11.63 9.43
CA LEU A 187 -5.12 12.63 10.10
C LEU A 187 -4.21 11.92 11.11
N HIS A 188 -2.96 11.70 10.73
CA HIS A 188 -1.96 11.16 11.64
C HIS A 188 -1.37 12.28 12.49
N VAL A 189 -1.17 12.03 13.78
CA VAL A 189 -0.45 12.92 14.68
C VAL A 189 0.92 12.29 14.93
N LEU A 190 1.94 12.85 14.32
CA LEU A 190 3.29 12.32 14.39
C LEU A 190 4.10 13.05 15.46
N HIS A 191 5.01 12.33 16.15
CA HIS A 191 5.81 12.86 17.24
C HIS A 191 7.31 12.71 16.98
N GLY A 192 8.11 13.49 17.71
CA GLY A 192 9.56 13.46 17.66
C GLY A 192 10.17 14.37 16.61
N GLU A 193 11.47 14.19 16.39
CA GLU A 193 12.25 14.99 15.46
C GLU A 193 12.00 14.56 14.02
N ASN A 194 11.78 15.53 13.10
CA ASN A 194 11.52 15.30 11.68
C ASN A 194 10.49 14.19 11.40
N PRO A 195 9.31 14.21 12.04
CA PRO A 195 8.43 13.05 12.08
C PRO A 195 7.84 12.72 10.71
N VAL A 196 7.55 13.73 9.86
CA VAL A 196 7.05 13.52 8.50
C VAL A 196 8.12 12.89 7.61
N TYR A 197 9.39 13.31 7.74
CA TYR A 197 10.49 12.65 7.02
C TYR A 197 10.63 11.17 7.45
N LYS A 198 10.58 10.89 8.75
CA LYS A 198 10.62 9.51 9.26
C LYS A 198 9.49 8.65 8.67
N TRP A 199 8.29 9.22 8.56
CA TRP A 199 7.13 8.54 7.95
C TRP A 199 7.39 8.12 6.50
N ILE A 200 7.92 9.04 5.66
CA ILE A 200 8.12 8.78 4.22
C ILE A 200 9.47 8.13 3.89
N SER A 201 10.43 8.11 4.81
CA SER A 201 11.80 7.66 4.55
C SER A 201 11.92 6.19 4.16
N GLY A 202 10.99 5.35 4.64
CA GLY A 202 10.91 3.92 4.28
C GLY A 202 10.11 3.64 3.01
N THR A 203 9.43 4.64 2.45
CA THR A 203 8.51 4.49 1.33
C THR A 203 8.78 5.54 0.24
N GLY A 204 8.02 6.64 0.20
CA GLY A 204 8.05 7.63 -0.87
C GLY A 204 9.39 8.33 -1.10
N ALA A 205 10.19 8.58 -0.05
CA ALA A 205 11.50 9.22 -0.20
C ALA A 205 12.62 8.23 -0.56
N ARG A 206 12.43 6.94 -0.29
CA ARG A 206 13.47 5.92 -0.45
C ARG A 206 14.04 5.83 -1.86
N PRO A 207 13.24 5.76 -2.95
CA PRO A 207 13.78 5.68 -4.30
C PRO A 207 14.67 6.87 -4.66
N PHE A 208 14.32 8.08 -4.20
CA PHE A 208 15.09 9.29 -4.45
C PHE A 208 16.44 9.25 -3.72
N VAL A 209 16.45 8.88 -2.45
CA VAL A 209 17.69 8.81 -1.65
C VAL A 209 18.64 7.74 -2.19
N GLN A 210 18.11 6.58 -2.61
CA GLN A 210 18.91 5.47 -3.13
C GLN A 210 19.52 5.72 -4.52
N ALA A 211 18.97 6.65 -5.29
CA ALA A 211 19.47 7.01 -6.62
C ALA A 211 20.59 8.06 -6.58
N LEU A 212 20.87 8.65 -5.42
CA LEU A 212 21.89 9.69 -5.27
C LEU A 212 23.22 9.12 -4.75
N PRO A 213 24.37 9.71 -5.12
CA PRO A 213 25.64 9.53 -4.41
C PRO A 213 25.50 9.93 -2.93
N ASP A 214 26.30 9.32 -2.06
CA ASP A 214 26.16 9.44 -0.60
C ASP A 214 26.17 10.90 -0.10
N ASP A 215 27.09 11.73 -0.59
CA ASP A 215 27.22 13.15 -0.25
C ASP A 215 26.00 13.97 -0.66
N LEU A 216 25.45 13.69 -1.85
CA LEU A 216 24.23 14.31 -2.35
C LEU A 216 22.99 13.77 -1.65
N ALA A 217 22.97 12.51 -1.27
CA ALA A 217 21.87 11.90 -0.52
C ALA A 217 21.72 12.56 0.86
N GLU A 218 22.82 12.78 1.59
CA GLU A 218 22.80 13.48 2.88
C GLU A 218 22.26 14.91 2.73
N LYS A 219 22.74 15.65 1.74
CA LYS A 219 22.26 17.01 1.47
C LYS A 219 20.80 17.03 1.06
N PHE A 220 20.38 16.12 0.17
CA PHE A 220 18.98 15.96 -0.26
C PHE A 220 18.05 15.71 0.94
N VAL A 221 18.46 14.82 1.85
CA VAL A 221 17.71 14.52 3.08
C VAL A 221 17.60 15.75 3.97
N ALA A 222 18.68 16.53 4.14
CA ALA A 222 18.64 17.78 4.93
C ALA A 222 17.70 18.82 4.31
N ASP A 223 17.81 19.06 3.01
CA ASP A 223 16.96 19.99 2.27
C ASP A 223 15.48 19.56 2.30
N LEU A 224 15.22 18.24 2.15
CA LEU A 224 13.87 17.69 2.24
C LEU A 224 13.27 17.87 3.64
N LYS A 225 14.03 17.57 4.70
CA LYS A 225 13.59 17.78 6.10
C LYS A 225 13.19 19.24 6.33
N ALA A 226 13.99 20.20 5.87
CA ALA A 226 13.69 21.63 6.01
C ALA A 226 12.36 22.01 5.32
N ARG A 227 12.12 21.51 4.10
CA ARG A 227 10.87 21.74 3.37
C ARG A 227 9.67 21.11 4.08
N LEU A 228 9.82 19.88 4.60
CA LEU A 228 8.74 19.19 5.30
C LEU A 228 8.41 19.87 6.64
N LEU A 229 9.38 20.38 7.38
CA LEU A 229 9.14 21.13 8.61
C LEU A 229 8.37 22.43 8.33
N ALA A 230 8.65 23.10 7.19
CA ALA A 230 7.91 24.29 6.78
C ALA A 230 6.47 23.95 6.34
N ALA A 231 6.29 22.86 5.61
CA ALA A 231 4.98 22.42 5.11
C ALA A 231 4.06 21.84 6.22
N TYR A 232 4.65 21.20 7.23
CA TYR A 232 3.95 20.55 8.34
C TYR A 232 4.49 21.09 9.68
N PRO A 233 4.09 22.29 10.08
CA PRO A 233 4.57 22.89 11.33
C PRO A 233 4.11 22.06 12.55
N ALA A 234 5.03 21.85 13.48
CA ALA A 234 4.73 21.19 14.74
C ALA A 234 3.73 22.01 15.57
N ARG A 235 2.88 21.30 16.31
CA ARG A 235 1.93 21.84 17.28
C ARG A 235 2.26 21.32 18.67
N PRO A 236 1.73 21.89 19.75
CA PRO A 236 1.97 21.39 21.11
C PRO A 236 1.59 19.90 21.30
N TRP A 237 0.65 19.41 20.49
CA TRP A 237 0.13 18.04 20.52
C TRP A 237 0.72 17.13 19.43
N GLY A 238 1.70 17.58 18.65
CA GLY A 238 2.35 16.80 17.59
C GLY A 238 2.29 17.47 16.22
N THR A 239 2.77 16.79 15.20
CA THR A 239 2.76 17.24 13.80
C THR A 239 1.63 16.55 13.06
N PRO A 240 0.58 17.28 12.62
CA PRO A 240 -0.51 16.69 11.85
C PRO A 240 -0.04 16.37 10.43
N LEU A 241 -0.30 15.13 10.00
CA LEU A 241 -0.05 14.66 8.63
C LEU A 241 -1.36 14.13 8.03
N PRO A 242 -2.05 14.89 7.16
CA PRO A 242 -3.13 14.36 6.36
C PRO A 242 -2.58 13.33 5.36
N PHE A 243 -3.21 12.15 5.32
CA PHE A 243 -2.78 11.06 4.46
C PHE A 243 -3.99 10.48 3.73
N LEU A 244 -4.13 10.83 2.45
CA LEU A 244 -5.23 10.36 1.62
C LEU A 244 -4.99 8.92 1.17
N ARG A 245 -6.05 8.11 1.21
CA ARG A 245 -6.08 6.75 0.67
C ARG A 245 -7.28 6.58 -0.24
N THR A 246 -7.09 5.86 -1.32
CA THR A 246 -8.13 5.41 -2.23
C THR A 246 -8.48 3.97 -1.91
N PHE A 247 -9.77 3.68 -1.95
CA PHE A 247 -10.36 2.38 -1.69
C PHE A 247 -11.27 1.97 -2.84
N ALA A 248 -11.33 0.67 -3.09
CA ALA A 248 -12.33 0.06 -3.96
C ALA A 248 -12.67 -1.34 -3.46
N VAL A 249 -13.95 -1.65 -3.42
CA VAL A 249 -14.49 -2.99 -3.23
C VAL A 249 -15.37 -3.27 -4.44
N ALA A 250 -15.01 -4.29 -5.21
CA ALA A 250 -15.73 -4.67 -6.41
C ALA A 250 -16.15 -6.14 -6.32
N THR A 251 -17.46 -6.41 -6.43
CA THR A 251 -18.05 -7.75 -6.34
C THR A 251 -18.57 -8.17 -7.71
N ALA A 252 -18.17 -9.36 -8.16
CA ALA A 252 -18.68 -9.95 -9.41
C ALA A 252 -20.18 -10.17 -9.31
N ALA A 253 -20.88 -10.07 -10.44
CA ALA A 253 -22.26 -10.57 -10.54
C ALA A 253 -22.27 -12.10 -10.37
N ASP A 254 -23.38 -12.64 -9.87
CA ASP A 254 -23.63 -14.08 -9.73
C ASP A 254 -23.68 -14.81 -11.08
#